data_381fcf1cf8bab5dc85b81ec9c95edcb1
#
_entry.id   381fcf1cf8bab5dc85b81ec9c95edcb1
#
_cell.length_a   1.000
_cell.length_b   1.000
_cell.length_c   1.000
_cell.angle_alpha   90.00
_cell.angle_beta   90.00
_cell.angle_gamma   90.00
#
_symmetry.space_group_name_H-M   'P 1'
#
loop_
_entity.id
_entity.type
_entity.pdbx_description
1 polymer ?
#
loop_
_entity_poly.entity_id
_entity_poly.type
_entity_poly.pdbx_seq_one_letter_code
_entity_poly.pdbx_strand_id
1 'polypeptide(L)'
;MQSDTTGSLQEFHKILEEAGKKGASDIHYVPKEQLLLRIDGRLVDMTEEWNVSFSMEELIEKLLDKKQQKTFEENGEVEFSCPVFNKRVRVNLFRQSGTCAMSVRLFAEKIPTPQMLAHCLRKRSADGNAGQHR
;
A
#
# COMPACT_ATOMS: atom_id res chain seq x y z
N MET A 1 -21.49 10.65 12.74
CA MET A 1 -21.37 10.52 12.14
C MET A 1 -20.66 9.73 11.26
N GLN A 2 -20.92 9.60 10.20
CA GLN A 2 -20.28 8.76 9.37
C GLN A 2 -18.94 9.21 9.05
N SER A 3 -18.65 10.36 9.36
CA SER A 3 -17.32 10.87 9.09
C SER A 3 -16.28 10.03 9.80
N ASP A 4 -16.62 9.49 10.96
CA ASP A 4 -15.66 8.69 11.67
C ASP A 4 -15.36 7.40 10.92
N THR A 5 -16.38 6.81 10.35
CA THR A 5 -16.18 5.57 9.66
C THR A 5 -15.35 5.72 8.43
N THR A 6 -15.49 6.84 7.74
CA THR A 6 -14.72 7.04 6.53
C THR A 6 -13.45 7.81 6.79
N GLY A 7 -13.26 8.31 8.01
CA GLY A 7 -12.11 9.14 8.30
C GLY A 7 -10.79 8.45 8.07
N SER A 8 -10.64 7.23 8.59
CA SER A 8 -9.38 6.52 8.43
C SER A 8 -9.11 6.17 6.97
N LEU A 9 -10.15 5.76 6.26
CA LEU A 9 -9.99 5.40 4.87
C LEU A 9 -9.63 6.61 4.03
N GLN A 10 -10.26 7.75 4.30
CA GLN A 10 -9.95 8.97 3.59
C GLN A 10 -8.53 9.43 3.87
N GLU A 11 -8.11 9.35 5.12
CA GLU A 11 -6.76 9.73 5.48
C GLU A 11 -5.75 8.81 4.81
N PHE A 12 -6.05 7.54 4.75
CA PHE A 12 -5.20 6.57 4.09
C PHE A 12 -5.05 6.91 2.60
N HIS A 13 -6.16 7.20 1.93
CA HIS A 13 -6.11 7.56 0.53
C HIS A 13 -5.35 8.87 0.31
N LYS A 14 -5.52 9.81 1.20
CA LYS A 14 -4.80 11.08 1.09
C LYS A 14 -3.31 10.87 1.21
N ILE A 15 -2.89 10.00 2.12
CA ILE A 15 -1.48 9.72 2.29
C ILE A 15 -0.92 9.06 1.04
N LEU A 16 -1.68 8.14 0.44
CA LEU A 16 -1.23 7.50 -0.79
C LEU A 16 -1.06 8.53 -1.89
N GLU A 17 -2.00 9.47 -1.99
CA GLU A 17 -1.93 10.49 -3.01
C GLU A 17 -0.74 11.41 -2.79
N GLU A 18 -0.54 11.85 -1.55
CA GLU A 18 0.57 12.76 -1.25
C GLU A 18 1.92 12.08 -1.46
N ALA A 19 2.02 10.82 -1.07
CA ALA A 19 3.26 10.08 -1.28
C ALA A 19 3.54 9.94 -2.78
N GLY A 20 2.50 9.68 -3.55
CA GLY A 20 2.66 9.59 -5.00
C GLY A 20 3.14 10.90 -5.60
N LYS A 21 2.64 12.02 -5.09
CA LYS A 21 3.07 13.31 -5.60
C LYS A 21 4.53 13.58 -5.30
N LYS A 22 5.04 13.02 -4.21
CA LYS A 22 6.45 13.18 -3.87
C LYS A 22 7.33 12.18 -4.59
N GLY A 23 6.74 11.31 -5.38
CA GLY A 23 7.53 10.33 -6.11
C GLY A 23 7.94 9.13 -5.28
N ALA A 24 7.23 8.87 -4.21
CA ALA A 24 7.58 7.75 -3.35
C ALA A 24 7.25 6.43 -4.03
N SER A 25 8.08 5.44 -3.81
CA SER A 25 7.82 4.10 -4.31
C SER A 25 7.20 3.23 -3.23
N ASP A 26 7.45 3.54 -1.98
CA ASP A 26 6.95 2.74 -0.87
C ASP A 26 6.61 3.62 0.32
N ILE A 27 5.70 3.11 1.15
CA ILE A 27 5.35 3.74 2.41
C ILE A 27 5.47 2.67 3.48
N HIS A 28 6.12 3.00 4.61
CA HIS A 28 6.18 2.11 5.75
C HIS A 28 5.56 2.83 6.93
N TYR A 29 4.55 2.25 7.52
CA TYR A 29 3.84 2.89 8.62
C TYR A 29 3.74 1.95 9.81
N VAL A 30 4.25 2.39 10.95
CA VAL A 30 4.07 1.69 12.22
C VAL A 30 3.35 2.66 13.13
N PRO A 31 2.10 2.35 13.51
CA PRO A 31 1.30 3.29 14.29
C PRO A 31 2.03 3.78 15.54
N LYS A 32 1.95 5.08 15.76
CA LYS A 32 2.55 5.73 16.91
C LYS A 32 4.07 5.68 16.94
N GLU A 33 4.69 5.14 15.92
CA GLU A 33 6.14 5.07 15.89
C GLU A 33 6.74 5.80 14.72
N GLN A 34 6.36 5.44 13.50
CA GLN A 34 7.01 6.06 12.37
C GLN A 34 6.20 5.93 11.09
N LEU A 35 6.40 6.89 10.22
CA LEU A 35 5.85 6.86 8.88
C LEU A 35 6.99 7.24 7.95
N LEU A 36 7.45 6.30 7.14
CA LEU A 36 8.58 6.53 6.26
C LEU A 36 8.16 6.37 4.82
N LEU A 37 8.72 7.22 3.97
CA LEU A 37 8.54 7.09 2.53
C LEU A 37 9.87 6.72 1.90
N ARG A 38 9.82 5.92 0.85
CA ARG A 38 11.03 5.65 0.08
C ARG A 38 10.95 6.47 -1.20
N ILE A 39 11.84 7.43 -1.33
CA ILE A 39 11.88 8.31 -2.49
C ILE A 39 13.27 8.21 -3.11
N ASP A 40 13.32 7.76 -4.36
CA ASP A 40 14.60 7.60 -5.06
C ASP A 40 15.56 6.72 -4.25
N GLY A 41 15.02 5.67 -3.65
CA GLY A 41 15.85 4.74 -2.92
C GLY A 41 16.22 5.16 -1.53
N ARG A 42 15.82 6.35 -1.09
CA ARG A 42 16.16 6.83 0.23
C ARG A 42 14.92 6.91 1.11
N LEU A 43 15.09 6.65 2.39
CA LEU A 43 13.98 6.72 3.32
C LEU A 43 13.84 8.14 3.85
N VAL A 44 12.64 8.66 3.79
CA VAL A 44 12.33 9.99 4.26
C VAL A 44 11.32 9.86 5.38
N ASP A 45 11.62 10.43 6.53
CA ASP A 45 10.77 10.32 7.71
C ASP A 45 9.71 11.41 7.69
N MET A 46 8.46 11.02 7.60
CA MET A 46 7.35 11.96 7.58
C MET A 46 6.50 11.86 8.84
N THR A 47 7.02 11.21 9.85
CA THR A 47 6.24 10.93 11.05
C THR A 47 5.64 12.18 11.68
N GLU A 48 6.45 13.19 11.88
CA GLU A 48 5.96 14.38 12.53
C GLU A 48 5.24 15.32 11.57
N GLU A 49 5.74 15.42 10.37
CA GLU A 49 5.16 16.35 9.42
C GLU A 49 3.74 15.95 9.02
N TRP A 50 3.51 14.69 8.79
CA TRP A 50 2.18 14.26 8.39
C TRP A 50 1.29 13.87 9.55
N ASN A 51 1.87 13.50 10.67
CA ASN A 51 1.14 13.24 11.90
C ASN A 51 -0.12 12.40 11.67
N VAL A 52 0.08 11.22 11.10
CA VAL A 52 -1.02 10.33 10.74
C VAL A 52 -1.63 9.72 11.99
N SER A 53 -2.95 9.61 12.00
CA SER A 53 -3.62 9.06 13.16
C SER A 53 -4.79 8.15 12.81
N PHE A 54 -4.83 7.59 11.62
CA PHE A 54 -5.94 6.73 11.31
C PHE A 54 -5.82 5.40 12.05
N SER A 55 -6.97 4.75 12.19
CA SER A 55 -7.05 3.50 12.93
C SER A 55 -6.75 2.32 12.02
N MET A 56 -5.78 1.50 12.38
CA MET A 56 -5.48 0.32 11.59
C MET A 56 -6.61 -0.67 11.65
N GLU A 57 -7.30 -0.75 12.77
CA GLU A 57 -8.44 -1.65 12.87
C GLU A 57 -9.55 -1.24 11.92
N GLU A 58 -9.78 0.04 11.81
CA GLU A 58 -10.80 0.53 10.90
C GLU A 58 -10.40 0.27 9.46
N LEU A 59 -9.13 0.44 9.13
CA LEU A 59 -8.65 0.14 7.79
C LEU A 59 -8.80 -1.32 7.45
N ILE A 60 -8.47 -2.19 8.39
CA ILE A 60 -8.61 -3.62 8.16
C ILE A 60 -10.07 -3.96 7.87
N GLU A 61 -10.97 -3.37 8.64
CA GLU A 61 -12.38 -3.64 8.45
C GLU A 61 -12.87 -3.16 7.09
N LYS A 62 -12.36 -2.02 6.65
CA LYS A 62 -12.84 -1.44 5.40
C LYS A 62 -12.14 -1.99 4.16
N LEU A 63 -10.89 -2.37 4.28
CA LEU A 63 -10.13 -2.79 3.12
C LEU A 63 -10.10 -4.28 2.90
N LEU A 64 -10.24 -5.08 3.95
CA LEU A 64 -10.14 -6.52 3.83
C LEU A 64 -11.53 -7.15 3.86
N ASP A 65 -11.74 -8.15 3.02
CA ASP A 65 -12.97 -8.93 3.13
C ASP A 65 -12.78 -9.93 4.26
N LYS A 66 -13.80 -10.70 4.54
CA LYS A 66 -13.75 -11.61 5.68
C LYS A 66 -12.69 -12.68 5.53
N LYS A 67 -12.48 -13.13 4.31
CA LYS A 67 -11.47 -14.14 4.06
C LYS A 67 -10.08 -13.59 4.33
N GLN A 68 -9.82 -12.37 3.88
CA GLN A 68 -8.54 -11.74 4.11
C GLN A 68 -8.32 -11.44 5.58
N GLN A 69 -9.37 -11.03 6.28
CA GLN A 69 -9.25 -10.77 7.70
C GLN A 69 -8.89 -12.06 8.45
N LYS A 70 -9.47 -13.16 8.05
CA LYS A 70 -9.16 -14.42 8.67
C LYS A 70 -7.71 -14.83 8.40
N THR A 71 -7.27 -14.61 7.17
CA THR A 71 -5.88 -14.89 6.82
C THR A 71 -4.93 -14.07 7.70
N PHE A 72 -5.27 -12.80 7.90
CA PHE A 72 -4.44 -11.95 8.72
C PHE A 72 -4.41 -12.44 10.17
N GLU A 73 -5.55 -12.85 10.68
CA GLU A 73 -5.60 -13.35 12.04
C GLU A 73 -4.78 -14.62 12.22
N GLU A 74 -4.85 -15.49 11.25
CA GLU A 74 -4.17 -16.78 11.37
C GLU A 74 -2.70 -16.71 11.09
N ASN A 75 -2.32 -15.93 10.08
CA ASN A 75 -0.93 -15.88 9.66
C ASN A 75 -0.14 -14.70 10.19
N GLY A 76 -0.81 -13.70 10.70
CA GLY A 76 -0.11 -12.52 11.16
C GLY A 76 0.25 -11.56 10.05
N GLU A 77 -0.15 -11.83 8.83
CA GLU A 77 0.10 -10.92 7.73
C GLU A 77 -0.84 -11.23 6.58
N VAL A 78 -1.09 -10.23 5.76
CA VAL A 78 -1.93 -10.39 4.59
C VAL A 78 -1.51 -9.35 3.57
N GLU A 79 -1.53 -9.72 2.30
CA GLU A 79 -1.16 -8.83 1.24
C GLU A 79 -2.32 -8.73 0.27
N PHE A 80 -2.61 -7.54 -0.20
CA PHE A 80 -3.69 -7.33 -1.14
C PHE A 80 -3.40 -6.09 -1.97
N SER A 81 -4.10 -5.94 -3.08
CA SER A 81 -3.92 -4.75 -3.88
C SER A 81 -5.25 -4.02 -3.94
N CYS A 82 -5.19 -2.72 -4.05
CA CYS A 82 -6.40 -1.93 -4.18
C CYS A 82 -6.15 -0.79 -5.16
N PRO A 83 -7.19 -0.41 -5.89
CA PRO A 83 -7.07 0.69 -6.83
C PRO A 83 -7.25 2.01 -6.10
N VAL A 84 -6.40 2.97 -6.40
CA VAL A 84 -6.49 4.29 -5.82
C VAL A 84 -6.21 5.29 -6.91
N PHE A 85 -7.19 6.11 -7.27
CA PHE A 85 -7.02 7.15 -8.29
C PHE A 85 -6.38 6.62 -9.57
N ASN A 86 -6.94 5.66 -10.19
CA ASN A 86 -6.40 5.12 -11.44
C ASN A 86 -5.04 4.48 -11.30
N LYS A 87 -4.58 4.29 -10.09
CA LYS A 87 -3.33 3.60 -9.86
C LYS A 87 -3.61 2.38 -9.02
N ARG A 88 -2.72 1.42 -9.07
CA ARG A 88 -2.88 0.23 -8.27
C ARG A 88 -1.77 0.19 -7.23
N VAL A 89 -2.13 -0.01 -5.98
CA VAL A 89 -1.15 -0.09 -4.92
C VAL A 89 -1.23 -1.47 -4.28
N ARG A 90 -0.11 -1.94 -3.77
CA ARG A 90 -0.06 -3.21 -3.08
C ARG A 90 0.19 -2.95 -1.61
N VAL A 91 -0.68 -3.48 -0.79
CA VAL A 91 -0.64 -3.23 0.64
C VAL A 91 -0.32 -4.53 1.36
N ASN A 92 0.63 -4.47 2.29
CA ASN A 92 0.97 -5.60 3.12
C ASN A 92 0.77 -5.18 4.58
N LEU A 93 -0.11 -5.88 5.26
CA LEU A 93 -0.34 -5.65 6.68
C LEU A 93 0.31 -6.78 7.45
N PHE A 94 1.04 -6.46 8.50
CA PHE A 94 1.71 -7.51 9.27
C PHE A 94 1.84 -7.09 10.73
N ARG A 95 1.91 -8.07 11.60
CA ARG A 95 2.06 -7.78 13.00
C ARG A 95 3.53 -7.65 13.33
N GLN A 96 3.85 -6.62 14.07
CA GLN A 96 5.21 -6.37 14.48
C GLN A 96 5.18 -5.95 15.94
N SER A 97 5.68 -6.80 16.82
CA SER A 97 5.71 -6.51 18.24
C SER A 97 4.34 -6.15 18.79
N GLY A 98 3.33 -6.92 18.38
CA GLY A 98 1.98 -6.70 18.88
C GLY A 98 1.23 -5.57 18.21
N THR A 99 1.84 -4.91 17.25
CA THR A 99 1.22 -3.79 16.56
C THR A 99 1.05 -4.15 15.10
N CYS A 100 -0.03 -3.69 14.50
CA CYS A 100 -0.25 -3.92 13.09
C CYS A 100 0.45 -2.84 12.29
N ALA A 101 1.48 -3.22 11.55
CA ALA A 101 2.22 -2.30 10.71
C ALA A 101 1.78 -2.46 9.27
N MET A 102 2.13 -1.49 8.44
CA MET A 102 1.68 -1.47 7.06
C MET A 102 2.83 -1.09 6.14
N SER A 103 2.92 -1.80 5.03
CA SER A 103 3.88 -1.48 4.00
C SER A 103 3.08 -1.35 2.71
N VAL A 104 3.25 -0.25 2.00
CA VAL A 104 2.51 -0.02 0.77
C VAL A 104 3.49 0.23 -0.36
N ARG A 105 3.31 -0.50 -1.44
CA ARG A 105 4.10 -0.26 -2.64
C ARG A 105 3.27 0.49 -3.64
N LEU A 106 3.73 1.65 -4.05
CA LEU A 106 3.03 2.49 -4.99
C LEU A 106 3.53 2.23 -6.40
N PHE A 107 2.60 1.99 -7.31
CA PHE A 107 2.99 1.80 -8.70
C PHE A 107 2.85 3.11 -9.40
N ALA A 108 3.89 3.55 -10.04
CA ALA A 108 3.88 4.83 -10.73
C ALA A 108 3.00 4.81 -11.94
N GLU A 109 2.77 3.64 -12.51
CA GLU A 109 2.03 3.62 -13.72
C GLU A 109 0.57 3.70 -13.53
N LYS A 110 -0.11 4.30 -14.44
CA LYS A 110 -1.54 4.30 -14.47
C LYS A 110 -1.97 3.00 -15.10
N ILE A 111 -3.28 2.86 -15.31
CA ILE A 111 -3.80 1.69 -16.00
C ILE A 111 -3.15 1.63 -17.37
N PRO A 112 -2.57 0.50 -17.74
CA PRO A 112 -1.80 0.43 -18.97
C PRO A 112 -2.63 0.65 -20.21
N THR A 113 -2.07 1.37 -21.18
CA THR A 113 -2.66 1.47 -22.48
C THR A 113 -2.36 0.17 -23.21
N PRO A 114 -3.04 -0.12 -24.29
CA PRO A 114 -2.74 -1.33 -25.04
C PRO A 114 -1.29 -1.43 -25.47
N GLN A 115 -0.68 -0.30 -25.82
CA GLN A 115 0.71 -0.32 -26.20
C GLN A 115 1.61 -0.66 -25.04
N MET A 116 1.34 -0.08 -23.89
CA MET A 116 2.14 -0.36 -22.72
C MET A 116 1.99 -1.82 -22.33
N LEU A 117 0.79 -2.34 -22.41
CA LEU A 117 0.56 -3.73 -22.07
C LEU A 117 1.32 -4.65 -23.01
N ALA A 118 1.29 -4.37 -24.29
CA ALA A 118 2.00 -5.19 -25.25
C ALA A 118 3.50 -5.18 -24.95
N HIS A 119 4.03 -4.01 -24.61
CA HIS A 119 5.44 -3.91 -24.28
C HIS A 119 5.78 -4.74 -23.06
N CYS A 120 4.96 -4.68 -22.04
CA CYS A 120 5.20 -5.45 -20.84
C CYS A 120 5.15 -6.94 -21.11
N LEU A 121 4.23 -7.37 -21.94
CA LEU A 121 4.12 -8.78 -22.25
C LEU A 121 5.35 -9.27 -23.03
N ARG A 122 5.83 -8.46 -23.95
CA ARG A 122 7.01 -8.85 -24.70
C ARG A 122 8.23 -8.94 -23.80
N LYS A 123 8.35 -8.01 -22.88
CA LYS A 123 9.48 -8.01 -21.96
C LYS A 123 9.44 -9.23 -21.06
N ARG A 124 8.25 -9.57 -20.59
CA ARG A 124 8.11 -10.74 -19.74
C ARG A 124 8.50 -12.00 -20.50
N SER A 125 8.09 -12.08 -21.73
CA SER A 125 8.40 -13.21 -22.54
C SER A 125 9.90 -13.32 -22.79
N ALA A 126 10.54 -12.21 -23.03
CA ALA A 126 11.97 -12.20 -23.26
C ALA A 126 12.75 -12.59 -22.03
N ASP A 127 12.28 -12.22 -20.88
CA ASP A 127 12.97 -12.59 -19.66
C ASP A 127 12.78 -14.07 -19.36
N GLY A 128 12.02 -14.75 -20.09
CA GLY A 128 11.89 -16.16 -19.92
C GLY A 128 11.14 -16.47 -18.72
N ASN A 129 11.65 -17.33 -17.97
CA ASN A 129 10.98 -17.67 -16.92
C ASN A 129 11.24 -16.96 -15.73
N ALA A 130 12.07 -16.03 -15.79
CA ALA A 130 12.48 -15.33 -14.62
C ALA A 130 11.35 -14.84 -13.81
N GLY A 131 10.41 -14.39 -14.47
CA GLY A 131 9.37 -13.76 -13.74
C GLY A 131 8.43 -14.66 -13.07
N GLN A 132 8.66 -15.81 -13.26
CA GLN A 132 7.78 -16.53 -12.82
C GLN A 132 7.80 -16.71 -11.54
N HIS A 133 8.25 -16.56 -10.97
CA HIS A 133 8.23 -16.67 -9.79
C HIS A 133 7.79 -15.92 -9.07
N ARG A 134 7.47 -15.84 -9.08
CA ARG A 134 6.99 -15.18 -8.51
C ARG A 134 6.30 -15.01 -8.30
#